data_4108d5aa18bce4c79da71ef2c8ffb125
#
_entry.id   4108d5aa18bce4c79da71ef2c8ffb125
#
_cell.length_a   1.000
_cell.length_b   1.000
_cell.length_c   1.000
_cell.angle_alpha   90.00
_cell.angle_beta   90.00
_cell.angle_gamma   90.00
#
_symmetry.space_group_name_H-M   'P 1'
#
loop_
_entity.id
_entity.type
_entity.pdbx_description
1 polymer ?
#
loop_
_entity_poly.entity_id
_entity_poly.type
_entity_poly.pdbx_seq_one_letter_code
_entity_poly.pdbx_strand_id
1 'polypeptide(L)'
;MARIMGINLPSEKRVEIALTYLFGIGLSLSNRILKETSVNKDKKVKDLTTKEIEKIQNFIEKNYKTEGSLRREIGENIKRLKNISCYRGIRHSRHLPTRGQRTKTNSRTVRGNLRKTIGGTTQVSLQKT
;
A
#
# COMPACT_ATOMS: atom_id res chain seq x y z
N MET A 1 12.85 14.21 -9.82
CA MET A 1 12.11 13.33 -8.90
C MET A 1 12.48 11.89 -9.20
N ALA A 2 12.84 11.11 -8.17
CA ALA A 2 13.14 9.70 -8.36
C ALA A 2 11.84 8.92 -8.60
N ARG A 3 11.83 8.12 -9.66
CA ARG A 3 10.68 7.25 -10.00
C ARG A 3 11.13 5.79 -9.97
N ILE A 4 10.44 4.96 -9.19
CA ILE A 4 10.71 3.53 -9.06
C ILE A 4 9.40 2.77 -9.30
N MET A 5 9.43 1.72 -10.11
CA MET A 5 8.25 0.91 -10.47
C MET A 5 7.05 1.74 -10.96
N GLY A 6 7.32 2.86 -11.63
CA GLY A 6 6.29 3.77 -12.12
C GLY A 6 5.72 4.75 -11.08
N ILE A 7 6.13 4.68 -9.82
CA ILE A 7 5.69 5.58 -8.74
C ILE A 7 6.73 6.65 -8.46
N ASN A 8 6.29 7.90 -8.35
CA ASN A 8 7.14 9.02 -7.95
C ASN A 8 7.33 8.99 -6.44
N LEU A 9 8.58 8.94 -6.01
CA LEU A 9 8.91 8.95 -4.58
C LEU A 9 9.00 10.39 -4.06
N PRO A 10 8.55 10.66 -2.81
CA PRO A 10 8.67 11.97 -2.19
C PRO A 10 10.13 12.33 -1.94
N SER A 11 10.60 13.45 -2.51
CA SER A 11 12.00 13.89 -2.53
C SER A 11 12.58 14.16 -1.15
N GLU A 12 11.77 14.69 -0.23
CA GLU A 12 12.21 15.11 1.11
C GLU A 12 12.28 13.99 2.14
N LYS A 13 11.72 12.83 1.82
CA LYS A 13 11.71 11.66 2.72
C LYS A 13 13.04 10.88 2.63
N ARG A 14 13.41 10.20 3.73
CA ARG A 14 14.48 9.20 3.71
C ARG A 14 14.10 8.04 2.80
N VAL A 15 15.08 7.42 2.16
CA VAL A 15 14.86 6.33 1.20
C VAL A 15 14.10 5.17 1.83
N GLU A 16 14.40 4.80 3.09
CA GLU A 16 13.71 3.72 3.78
C GLU A 16 12.20 3.95 3.90
N ILE A 17 11.79 5.21 4.15
CA ILE A 17 10.38 5.58 4.25
C ILE A 17 9.77 5.76 2.85
N ALA A 18 10.53 6.32 1.92
CA ALA A 18 10.04 6.54 0.57
C ALA A 18 9.70 5.23 -0.16
N LEU A 19 10.47 4.17 0.04
CA LEU A 19 10.17 2.86 -0.54
C LEU A 19 8.87 2.24 -0.02
N THR A 20 8.40 2.61 1.17
CA THR A 20 7.11 2.12 1.68
C THR A 20 5.89 2.71 0.98
N TYR A 21 6.07 3.71 0.12
CA TYR A 21 5.01 4.21 -0.75
C TYR A 21 4.69 3.25 -1.91
N LEU A 22 5.60 2.31 -2.19
CA LEU A 22 5.37 1.25 -3.17
C LEU A 22 4.45 0.17 -2.57
N PHE A 23 3.36 -0.12 -3.25
CA PHE A 23 2.45 -1.17 -2.80
C PHE A 23 3.12 -2.54 -2.81
N GLY A 24 3.17 -3.17 -1.64
CA GLY A 24 3.85 -4.44 -1.40
C GLY A 24 5.19 -4.31 -0.68
N ILE A 25 5.70 -3.10 -0.45
CA ILE A 25 6.93 -2.86 0.29
C ILE A 25 6.60 -2.19 1.61
N GLY A 26 6.82 -2.89 2.72
CA GLY A 26 6.76 -2.35 4.08
C GLY A 26 8.15 -1.95 4.58
N LEU A 27 8.23 -1.38 5.80
CA LEU A 27 9.48 -0.89 6.38
C LEU A 27 10.56 -1.98 6.50
N SER A 28 10.21 -3.17 6.98
CA SER A 28 11.15 -4.29 7.11
C SER A 28 11.70 -4.74 5.75
N LEU A 29 10.86 -4.76 4.73
CA LEU A 29 11.28 -5.11 3.37
C LEU A 29 12.14 -4.01 2.74
N SER A 30 11.77 -2.75 2.96
CA SER A 30 12.56 -1.59 2.54
C SER A 30 13.99 -1.66 3.11
N ASN A 31 14.14 -1.91 4.41
CA ASN A 31 15.44 -2.03 5.05
C ASN A 31 16.26 -3.21 4.49
N ARG A 32 15.62 -4.34 4.18
CA ARG A 32 16.27 -5.47 3.54
C ARG A 32 16.77 -5.13 2.14
N ILE A 33 15.95 -4.48 1.33
CA ILE A 33 16.31 -4.04 -0.03
C ILE A 33 17.52 -3.10 0.03
N LEU A 34 17.50 -2.10 0.92
CA LEU A 34 18.59 -1.14 1.05
C LEU A 34 19.89 -1.78 1.52
N LYS A 35 19.81 -2.78 2.42
CA LYS A 35 20.97 -3.56 2.86
C LYS A 35 21.59 -4.34 1.71
N GLU A 36 20.79 -5.05 0.93
CA GLU A 36 21.25 -5.87 -0.21
C GLU A 36 21.81 -5.01 -1.36
N THR A 37 21.24 -3.82 -1.58
CA THR A 37 21.72 -2.89 -2.61
C THR A 37 22.86 -1.99 -2.13
N SER A 38 23.25 -2.08 -0.85
CA SER A 38 24.30 -1.27 -0.22
C SER A 38 24.03 0.24 -0.31
N VAL A 39 22.76 0.65 -0.22
CA VAL A 39 22.33 2.04 -0.21
C VAL A 39 22.06 2.50 1.22
N ASN A 40 22.55 3.68 1.59
CA ASN A 40 22.33 4.23 2.93
C ASN A 40 20.83 4.55 3.12
N LYS A 41 20.22 3.94 4.15
CA LYS A 41 18.80 4.09 4.49
C LYS A 41 18.40 5.51 4.90
N ASP A 42 19.33 6.27 5.50
CA ASP A 42 19.07 7.61 6.01
C ASP A 42 19.23 8.72 4.95
N LYS A 43 19.72 8.36 3.76
CA LYS A 43 19.85 9.26 2.62
C LYS A 43 18.46 9.74 2.17
N LYS A 44 18.34 11.03 1.79
CA LYS A 44 17.10 11.54 1.21
C LYS A 44 16.96 11.10 -0.25
N VAL A 45 15.72 10.97 -0.71
CA VAL A 45 15.44 10.55 -2.09
C VAL A 45 16.05 11.51 -3.12
N LYS A 46 16.11 12.81 -2.83
CA LYS A 46 16.72 13.81 -3.72
C LYS A 46 18.22 13.62 -3.93
N ASP A 47 18.90 13.02 -2.96
CA ASP A 47 20.36 12.83 -2.97
C ASP A 47 20.76 11.48 -3.60
N LEU A 48 19.78 10.67 -4.05
CA LEU A 48 20.04 9.39 -4.73
C LEU A 48 20.66 9.62 -6.11
N THR A 49 21.67 8.84 -6.41
CA THR A 49 22.24 8.78 -7.77
C THR A 49 21.39 7.88 -8.68
N THR A 50 21.42 8.13 -9.98
CA THR A 50 20.72 7.31 -10.98
C THR A 50 21.11 5.83 -10.86
N LYS A 51 22.39 5.55 -10.63
CA LYS A 51 22.90 4.18 -10.46
C LYS A 51 22.31 3.47 -9.22
N GLU A 52 22.09 4.21 -8.13
CA GLU A 52 21.46 3.65 -6.92
C GLU A 52 19.98 3.35 -7.17
N ILE A 53 19.28 4.23 -7.88
CA ILE A 53 17.87 4.03 -8.27
C ILE A 53 17.72 2.78 -9.14
N GLU A 54 18.55 2.63 -10.16
CA GLU A 54 18.56 1.45 -11.03
C GLU A 54 18.85 0.16 -10.27
N LYS A 55 19.80 0.16 -9.34
CA LYS A 55 20.09 -1.01 -8.49
C LYS A 55 18.89 -1.42 -7.66
N ILE A 56 18.23 -0.45 -7.01
CA ILE A 56 17.03 -0.71 -6.20
C ILE A 56 15.91 -1.25 -7.09
N GLN A 57 15.65 -0.62 -8.24
CA GLN A 57 14.61 -1.05 -9.17
C GLN A 57 14.85 -2.47 -9.66
N ASN A 58 16.04 -2.77 -10.18
CA ASN A 58 16.40 -4.10 -10.67
C ASN A 58 16.32 -5.18 -9.59
N PHE A 59 16.68 -4.83 -8.35
CA PHE A 59 16.56 -5.76 -7.23
C PHE A 59 15.10 -6.06 -6.88
N ILE A 60 14.24 -5.02 -6.87
CA ILE A 60 12.80 -5.17 -6.61
C ILE A 60 12.16 -6.03 -7.71
N GLU A 61 12.40 -5.71 -8.99
CA GLU A 61 11.82 -6.43 -10.13
C GLU A 61 12.17 -7.92 -10.13
N LYS A 62 13.41 -8.24 -9.76
CA LYS A 62 13.86 -9.65 -9.72
C LYS A 62 13.29 -10.46 -8.57
N ASN A 63 13.11 -9.84 -7.40
CA ASN A 63 12.85 -10.59 -6.17
C ASN A 63 11.42 -10.43 -5.63
N TYR A 64 10.70 -9.37 -6.02
CA TYR A 64 9.42 -9.03 -5.41
C TYR A 64 8.36 -8.68 -6.43
N LYS A 65 7.14 -9.14 -6.16
CA LYS A 65 5.95 -8.67 -6.87
C LYS A 65 5.44 -7.42 -6.17
N THR A 66 5.35 -6.33 -6.89
CA THR A 66 4.92 -5.04 -6.35
C THR A 66 3.87 -4.39 -7.26
N GLU A 67 3.23 -3.36 -6.77
CA GLU A 67 2.27 -2.52 -7.51
C GLU A 67 1.24 -3.31 -8.33
N GLY A 68 1.18 -3.12 -9.63
CA GLY A 68 0.18 -3.69 -10.51
C GLY A 68 0.16 -5.21 -10.54
N SER A 69 1.33 -5.86 -10.48
CA SER A 69 1.43 -7.32 -10.45
C SER A 69 0.85 -7.91 -9.18
N LEU A 70 1.16 -7.31 -8.04
CA LEU A 70 0.65 -7.74 -6.73
C LEU A 70 -0.86 -7.45 -6.60
N ARG A 71 -1.32 -6.28 -7.06
CA ARG A 71 -2.76 -5.94 -7.05
C ARG A 71 -3.57 -6.94 -7.89
N ARG A 72 -3.05 -7.33 -9.06
CA ARG A 72 -3.68 -8.32 -9.93
C ARG A 72 -3.77 -9.67 -9.23
N GLU A 73 -2.68 -10.15 -8.66
CA GLU A 73 -2.64 -11.43 -7.94
C GLU A 73 -3.62 -11.47 -6.76
N ILE A 74 -3.67 -10.40 -5.97
CA ILE A 74 -4.65 -10.29 -4.87
C ILE A 74 -6.08 -10.30 -5.41
N GLY A 75 -6.34 -9.56 -6.49
CA GLY A 75 -7.64 -9.52 -7.14
C GLY A 75 -8.07 -10.88 -7.68
N GLU A 76 -7.16 -11.61 -8.32
CA GLU A 76 -7.39 -12.96 -8.83
C GLU A 76 -7.67 -13.96 -7.69
N ASN A 77 -6.93 -13.87 -6.59
CA ASN A 77 -7.16 -14.70 -5.41
C ASN A 77 -8.55 -14.47 -4.80
N ILE A 78 -8.98 -13.20 -4.68
CA ILE A 78 -10.32 -12.87 -4.20
C ILE A 78 -11.39 -13.35 -5.18
N LYS A 79 -11.17 -13.16 -6.49
CA LYS A 79 -12.10 -13.62 -7.54
C LYS A 79 -12.26 -15.14 -7.50
N ARG A 80 -11.16 -15.87 -7.33
CA ARG A 80 -11.18 -17.32 -7.16
C ARG A 80 -12.04 -17.75 -5.98
N LEU A 81 -11.87 -17.11 -4.81
CA LEU A 81 -12.67 -17.42 -3.61
C LEU A 81 -14.17 -17.15 -3.84
N LYS A 82 -14.51 -16.07 -4.57
CA LYS A 82 -15.88 -15.74 -4.93
C LYS A 82 -16.50 -16.80 -5.87
N ASN A 83 -15.73 -17.23 -6.88
CA ASN A 83 -16.18 -18.23 -7.84
C ASN A 83 -16.46 -19.60 -7.20
N ILE A 84 -15.60 -20.01 -6.23
CA ILE A 84 -15.81 -21.25 -5.46
C ILE A 84 -17.00 -21.12 -4.50
N SER A 85 -17.55 -19.91 -4.30
CA SER A 85 -18.65 -19.64 -3.36
C SER A 85 -18.37 -20.09 -1.93
N CYS A 86 -17.11 -20.11 -1.51
CA CYS A 86 -16.75 -20.43 -0.15
C CYS A 86 -17.15 -19.32 0.82
N TYR A 87 -17.21 -19.60 2.12
CA TYR A 87 -17.58 -18.61 3.14
C TYR A 87 -16.81 -17.29 3.01
N ARG A 88 -15.47 -17.35 2.85
CA ARG A 88 -14.66 -16.13 2.62
C ARG A 88 -15.04 -15.39 1.35
N GLY A 89 -15.36 -16.09 0.27
CA GLY A 89 -15.79 -15.50 -0.99
C GLY A 89 -17.13 -14.78 -0.86
N ILE A 90 -18.10 -15.37 -0.17
CA ILE A 90 -19.37 -14.73 0.14
C ILE A 90 -19.18 -13.48 0.99
N ARG A 91 -18.29 -13.53 1.99
CA ARG A 91 -17.95 -12.36 2.82
C ARG A 91 -17.34 -11.24 1.99
N HIS A 92 -16.39 -11.55 1.09
CA HIS A 92 -15.81 -10.58 0.15
C HIS A 92 -16.86 -9.97 -0.79
N SER A 93 -17.80 -10.76 -1.30
CA SER A 93 -18.87 -10.27 -2.18
C SER A 93 -19.79 -9.29 -1.47
N ARG A 94 -20.05 -9.51 -0.18
CA ARG A 94 -20.91 -8.67 0.65
C ARG A 94 -20.16 -7.52 1.34
N HIS A 95 -18.87 -7.33 1.07
CA HIS A 95 -18.01 -6.35 1.76
C HIS A 95 -18.09 -6.47 3.29
N LEU A 96 -18.01 -7.70 3.79
CA LEU A 96 -18.04 -8.02 5.21
C LEU A 96 -16.70 -8.59 5.68
N PRO A 97 -16.37 -8.46 6.99
CA PRO A 97 -15.16 -9.06 7.54
C PRO A 97 -15.09 -10.55 7.26
N THR A 98 -13.91 -11.05 6.86
CA THR A 98 -13.68 -12.43 6.45
C THR A 98 -13.02 -13.30 7.51
N ARG A 99 -12.53 -12.68 8.61
CA ARG A 99 -11.77 -13.34 9.67
C ARG A 99 -12.54 -13.54 10.97
N GLY A 100 -13.87 -13.71 10.91
CA GLY A 100 -14.71 -13.99 12.08
C GLY A 100 -14.95 -12.81 13.02
N GLN A 101 -14.63 -11.56 12.58
CA GLN A 101 -14.91 -10.38 13.39
C GLN A 101 -16.42 -10.19 13.59
N ARG A 102 -16.76 -9.63 14.75
CA ARG A 102 -18.16 -9.29 15.08
C ARG A 102 -18.72 -8.25 14.12
N THR A 103 -19.93 -8.46 13.61
CA THR A 103 -20.57 -7.56 12.64
C THR A 103 -21.82 -6.86 13.18
N LYS A 104 -22.27 -7.22 14.37
CA LYS A 104 -23.41 -6.55 15.04
C LYS A 104 -23.11 -5.09 15.35
N THR A 105 -21.87 -4.79 15.73
CA THR A 105 -21.39 -3.46 16.09
C THR A 105 -20.08 -3.15 15.36
N ASN A 106 -19.76 -1.88 15.18
CA ASN A 106 -18.46 -1.41 14.66
C ASN A 106 -17.97 -2.06 13.33
N SER A 107 -18.88 -2.40 12.44
CA SER A 107 -18.53 -3.00 11.13
C SER A 107 -18.28 -1.96 10.01
N ARG A 108 -18.13 -0.70 10.37
CA ARG A 108 -18.04 0.43 9.41
C ARG A 108 -16.78 0.40 8.55
N THR A 109 -15.64 0.03 9.13
CA THR A 109 -14.33 0.06 8.46
C THR A 109 -14.32 -0.79 7.19
N VAL A 110 -14.87 -2.00 7.24
CA VAL A 110 -14.90 -2.90 6.07
C VAL A 110 -15.92 -2.44 5.03
N ARG A 111 -17.01 -1.81 5.47
CA ARG A 111 -18.04 -1.27 4.57
C ARG A 111 -17.65 0.05 3.93
N GLY A 112 -16.54 0.68 4.36
CA GLY A 112 -16.11 1.98 3.87
C GLY A 112 -17.00 3.14 4.29
N ASN A 113 -17.89 2.95 5.27
CA ASN A 113 -18.79 4.01 5.73
C ASN A 113 -18.02 5.07 6.52
N LEU A 114 -18.07 6.30 6.06
CA LEU A 114 -17.53 7.44 6.78
C LEU A 114 -18.39 7.77 8.00
N ARG A 115 -17.75 8.19 9.09
CA ARG A 115 -18.45 8.63 10.30
C ARG A 115 -19.09 9.99 10.03
N LYS A 116 -20.41 10.03 9.92
CA LYS A 116 -21.21 11.27 9.80
C LYS A 116 -21.66 11.69 11.20
N THR A 117 -20.79 12.29 11.98
CA THR A 117 -21.15 12.95 13.24
C THR A 117 -20.96 14.44 13.10
N ILE A 118 -21.70 15.22 13.87
CA ILE A 118 -21.66 16.68 13.87
C ILE A 118 -20.21 17.20 13.99
N GLY A 119 -19.35 16.58 14.79
CA GLY A 119 -17.94 16.95 14.92
C GLY A 119 -17.02 16.44 13.81
N GLY A 120 -17.42 15.47 13.01
CA GLY A 120 -16.58 14.85 11.98
C GLY A 120 -16.71 15.43 10.58
N THR A 121 -17.77 16.17 10.31
CA THR A 121 -18.07 16.75 9.00
C THR A 121 -17.99 18.27 8.95
N THR A 122 -17.74 18.91 10.07
CA THR A 122 -17.77 20.39 10.19
C THR A 122 -16.62 21.06 9.46
N GLN A 123 -15.54 20.34 9.17
CA GLN A 123 -14.38 20.96 8.51
C GLN A 123 -14.61 21.28 7.03
N VAL A 124 -15.53 20.61 6.38
CA VAL A 124 -15.79 20.85 4.94
C VAL A 124 -16.63 22.10 4.72
N SER A 125 -17.39 22.53 5.72
CA SER A 125 -18.24 23.72 5.61
C SER A 125 -17.49 25.03 5.84
N LEU A 126 -16.26 24.98 6.34
CA LEU A 126 -15.44 26.17 6.60
C LEU A 126 -14.67 26.67 5.37
N GLN A 127 -14.77 25.98 4.25
CA GLN A 127 -14.27 26.47 2.95
C GLN A 127 -15.29 27.35 2.25
N LYS A 128 -16.05 28.09 3.01
CA LYS A 128 -16.90 29.17 2.46
C LYS A 128 -16.07 30.41 2.38
N THR A 129 -15.78 30.74 1.23
CA THR A 129 -15.75 32.02 0.48
C THR A 129 -15.01 32.27 -0.42
#